data_f873aae3447d0fb38b3ebced201b3493
#
_entry.id   f873aae3447d0fb38b3ebced201b3493
#
_cell.length_a   1.000
_cell.length_b   1.000
_cell.length_c   1.000
_cell.angle_alpha   90.00
_cell.angle_beta   90.00
_cell.angle_gamma   90.00
#
_symmetry.space_group_name_H-M   'P 1'
#
loop_
_entity.id
_entity.type
_entity.pdbx_description
1 polymer ?
#
loop_
_entity_poly.entity_id
_entity_poly.type
_entity_poly.pdbx_seq_one_letter_code
_entity_poly.pdbx_strand_id
1 'polypeptide(L)'
;MPMIAVRYVTPEPGPDLPEQIAALATRLAANHLGKRPEVTAVLVEPAAPGSWFVAGQNPTRLGLSAFWLTITITAGTNVKAETAAFIRAAFDGMQDLLGPVREESYVLVQAVDGDAYGYGGRTQSARSAEANLG
;
A
#
# COMPACT_ATOMS: atom_id res chain seq x y z
N MET A 1 -8.12 6.57 8.25
CA MET A 1 -7.60 7.34 7.11
C MET A 1 -6.24 6.81 6.78
N PRO A 2 -6.09 6.06 5.71
CA PRO A 2 -4.82 5.40 5.46
C PRO A 2 -3.83 6.28 4.72
N MET A 3 -2.57 6.13 5.06
CA MET A 3 -1.45 6.57 4.25
C MET A 3 -0.82 5.32 3.64
N ILE A 4 -0.72 5.29 2.32
CA ILE A 4 -0.16 4.16 1.59
C ILE A 4 1.14 4.62 0.93
N ALA A 5 2.19 3.83 1.08
CA ALA A 5 3.46 4.06 0.40
C ALA A 5 3.83 2.83 -0.39
N VAL A 6 4.16 3.00 -1.66
CA VAL A 6 4.53 1.91 -2.54
C VAL A 6 5.87 2.21 -3.19
N ARG A 7 6.82 1.31 -3.00
CA ARG A 7 8.09 1.33 -3.73
C ARG A 7 8.16 0.09 -4.60
N TYR A 8 8.74 0.22 -5.78
CA TYR A 8 8.80 -0.91 -6.70
C TYR A 8 9.96 -0.78 -7.66
N VAL A 9 10.35 -1.93 -8.21
CA VAL A 9 11.26 -2.03 -9.36
C VAL A 9 10.60 -2.91 -10.40
N THR A 10 10.83 -2.60 -11.66
CA THR A 10 10.32 -3.38 -12.78
C THR A 10 11.27 -3.27 -13.96
N PRO A 11 11.47 -4.35 -14.76
CA PRO A 11 12.30 -4.27 -15.96
C PRO A 11 11.65 -3.44 -17.06
N GLU A 12 10.33 -3.25 -17.02
CA GLU A 12 9.60 -2.52 -18.07
C GLU A 12 8.74 -1.40 -17.46
N PRO A 13 9.37 -0.30 -17.02
CA PRO A 13 8.60 0.81 -16.48
C PRO A 13 7.79 1.52 -17.57
N GLY A 14 6.51 1.78 -17.29
CA GLY A 14 5.62 2.56 -18.15
C GLY A 14 5.32 3.91 -17.52
N PRO A 15 4.98 4.95 -18.33
CA PRO A 15 4.75 6.28 -17.80
C PRO A 15 3.51 6.38 -16.91
N ASP A 16 2.52 5.51 -17.11
CA ASP A 16 1.27 5.53 -16.36
C ASP A 16 1.27 4.64 -15.14
N LEU A 17 2.34 3.90 -14.91
CA LEU A 17 2.40 2.90 -13.84
C LEU A 17 2.19 3.49 -12.44
N PRO A 18 2.80 4.63 -12.07
CA PRO A 18 2.54 5.23 -10.77
C PRO A 18 1.07 5.57 -10.53
N GLU A 19 0.39 6.13 -11.52
CA GLU A 19 -1.04 6.45 -11.41
C GLU A 19 -1.90 5.20 -11.28
N GLN A 20 -1.56 4.15 -12.03
CA GLN A 20 -2.26 2.88 -11.97
C GLN A 20 -2.10 2.22 -10.59
N ILE A 21 -0.90 2.28 -10.02
CA ILE A 21 -0.62 1.75 -8.69
C ILE A 21 -1.41 2.54 -7.64
N ALA A 22 -1.42 3.86 -7.73
CA ALA A 22 -2.16 4.71 -6.79
C ALA A 22 -3.66 4.41 -6.83
N ALA A 23 -4.23 4.24 -8.03
CA ALA A 23 -5.63 3.90 -8.20
C ALA A 23 -5.95 2.52 -7.64
N LEU A 24 -5.09 1.54 -7.89
CA LEU A 24 -5.24 0.20 -7.34
C LEU A 24 -5.24 0.20 -5.82
N ALA A 25 -4.25 0.83 -5.22
CA ALA A 25 -4.09 0.87 -3.76
C ALA A 25 -5.30 1.53 -3.08
N THR A 26 -5.77 2.64 -3.63
CA THR A 26 -6.94 3.35 -3.12
C THR A 26 -8.19 2.48 -3.18
N ARG A 27 -8.42 1.83 -4.32
CA ARG A 27 -9.58 0.95 -4.51
C ARG A 27 -9.56 -0.23 -3.56
N LEU A 28 -8.40 -0.88 -3.40
CA LEU A 28 -8.30 -2.05 -2.54
C LEU A 28 -8.45 -1.70 -1.06
N ALA A 29 -7.94 -0.54 -0.64
CA ALA A 29 -8.13 -0.06 0.73
C ALA A 29 -9.62 0.17 1.02
N ALA A 30 -10.36 0.72 0.06
CA ALA A 30 -11.79 0.90 0.19
C ALA A 30 -12.54 -0.43 0.23
N ASN A 31 -12.24 -1.33 -0.69
CA ASN A 31 -12.98 -2.59 -0.86
C ASN A 31 -12.72 -3.60 0.25
N HIS A 32 -11.49 -3.68 0.75
CA HIS A 32 -11.10 -4.70 1.72
C HIS A 32 -10.97 -4.19 3.14
N LEU A 33 -10.63 -2.93 3.33
CA LEU A 33 -10.42 -2.35 4.65
C LEU A 33 -11.46 -1.30 5.01
N GLY A 34 -12.38 -0.99 4.11
CA GLY A 34 -13.45 -0.01 4.34
C GLY A 34 -12.97 1.42 4.47
N LYS A 35 -11.83 1.75 3.88
CA LYS A 35 -11.26 3.09 3.97
C LYS A 35 -11.90 4.01 2.93
N ARG A 36 -12.08 5.28 3.29
CA ARG A 36 -12.71 6.26 2.41
C ARG A 36 -11.71 6.73 1.35
N PRO A 37 -12.02 6.57 0.04
CA PRO A 37 -11.09 6.96 -1.03
C PRO A 37 -10.71 8.44 -1.00
N GLU A 38 -11.64 9.30 -0.67
CA GLU A 38 -11.45 10.77 -0.72
C GLU A 38 -10.45 11.29 0.31
N VAL A 39 -10.07 10.46 1.29
CA VAL A 39 -9.07 10.83 2.31
C VAL A 39 -7.95 9.80 2.39
N THR A 40 -7.80 8.99 1.36
CA THR A 40 -6.71 8.02 1.23
C THR A 40 -5.58 8.66 0.44
N ALA A 41 -4.41 8.75 1.05
CA ALA A 41 -3.22 9.27 0.38
C ALA A 41 -2.30 8.13 -0.05
N VAL A 42 -1.73 8.24 -1.25
CA VAL A 42 -0.81 7.23 -1.79
C VAL A 42 0.44 7.92 -2.32
N LEU A 43 1.60 7.49 -1.83
CA LEU A 43 2.89 7.88 -2.36
C LEU A 43 3.45 6.70 -3.16
N VAL A 44 3.79 6.93 -4.42
CA VAL A 44 4.36 5.89 -5.29
C VAL A 44 5.75 6.32 -5.72
N GLU A 45 6.74 5.50 -5.40
CA GLU A 45 8.14 5.78 -5.70
C GLU A 45 8.78 4.62 -6.45
N PRO A 46 9.11 4.80 -7.74
CA PRO A 46 9.98 3.83 -8.41
C PRO A 46 11.35 3.86 -7.76
N ALA A 47 11.87 2.70 -7.38
CA ALA A 47 13.23 2.59 -6.87
C ALA A 47 14.20 2.39 -8.03
N ALA A 48 15.47 2.77 -7.84
CA ALA A 48 16.50 2.53 -8.83
C ALA A 48 16.64 1.02 -9.06
N PRO A 49 16.64 0.54 -10.32
CA PRO A 49 16.69 -0.90 -10.60
C PRO A 49 17.86 -1.63 -9.95
N GLY A 50 19.00 -0.97 -9.83
CA GLY A 50 20.20 -1.54 -9.22
C GLY A 50 20.23 -1.54 -7.70
N SER A 51 19.18 -1.04 -7.03
CA SER A 51 19.16 -0.91 -5.58
C SER A 51 18.36 -2.00 -4.86
N TRP A 52 17.72 -2.91 -5.60
CA TRP A 52 16.83 -3.92 -5.03
C TRP A 52 17.43 -5.31 -5.19
N PHE A 53 17.45 -6.08 -4.11
CA PHE A 53 18.02 -7.41 -4.11
C PHE A 53 17.12 -8.39 -3.38
N VAL A 54 16.93 -9.56 -3.98
CA VAL A 54 16.26 -10.70 -3.35
C VAL A 54 17.21 -11.88 -3.49
N ALA A 55 17.52 -12.54 -2.39
CA ALA A 55 18.54 -13.59 -2.33
C ALA A 55 19.88 -13.10 -2.89
N GLY A 56 20.21 -11.82 -2.66
CA GLY A 56 21.44 -11.21 -3.14
C GLY A 56 21.47 -10.90 -4.63
N GLN A 57 20.36 -11.07 -5.35
CA GLN A 57 20.29 -10.85 -6.79
C GLN A 57 19.28 -9.76 -7.14
N ASN A 58 19.60 -8.99 -8.17
CA ASN A 58 18.71 -7.95 -8.67
C ASN A 58 17.59 -8.59 -9.50
N PRO A 59 16.31 -8.50 -9.07
CA PRO A 59 15.22 -9.16 -9.77
C PRO A 59 15.03 -8.66 -11.21
N THR A 60 15.29 -7.38 -11.48
CA THR A 60 15.07 -6.85 -12.84
C THR A 60 16.02 -7.46 -13.88
N ARG A 61 17.20 -7.91 -13.47
CA ARG A 61 18.11 -8.64 -14.35
C ARG A 61 17.58 -10.01 -14.73
N LEU A 62 16.67 -10.55 -13.92
CA LEU A 62 16.03 -11.84 -14.18
C LEU A 62 14.65 -11.67 -14.84
N GLY A 63 14.32 -10.46 -15.28
CA GLY A 63 13.03 -10.17 -15.89
C GLY A 63 11.88 -10.11 -14.89
N LEU A 64 12.17 -9.91 -13.61
CA LEU A 64 11.18 -9.91 -12.54
C LEU A 64 11.05 -8.52 -11.91
N SER A 65 9.87 -8.24 -11.41
CA SER A 65 9.58 -7.05 -10.62
C SER A 65 9.57 -7.39 -9.14
N ALA A 66 9.59 -6.36 -8.30
CA ALA A 66 9.40 -6.50 -6.86
C ALA A 66 8.77 -5.23 -6.32
N PHE A 67 8.10 -5.33 -5.19
CA PHE A 67 7.48 -4.17 -4.58
C PHE A 67 7.44 -4.28 -3.06
N TRP A 68 7.29 -3.13 -2.42
CA TRP A 68 7.05 -2.96 -1.00
C TRP A 68 5.88 -2.00 -0.84
N LEU A 69 4.76 -2.48 -0.34
CA LEU A 69 3.57 -1.67 -0.11
C LEU A 69 3.27 -1.63 1.38
N THR A 70 3.22 -0.44 1.95
CA THR A 70 2.85 -0.22 3.35
C THR A 70 1.58 0.59 3.40
N ILE A 71 0.61 0.13 4.18
CA ILE A 71 -0.58 0.91 4.51
C ILE A 71 -0.62 1.11 6.02
N THR A 72 -0.74 2.37 6.44
CA THR A 72 -0.90 2.72 7.85
C THR A 72 -2.38 2.97 8.12
N ILE A 73 -2.94 2.25 9.08
CA ILE A 73 -4.35 2.34 9.47
C ILE A 73 -4.45 2.51 10.97
N THR A 74 -5.63 2.92 11.44
CA THR A 74 -5.89 3.00 12.87
C THR A 74 -6.06 1.60 13.45
N ALA A 75 -5.38 1.34 14.56
CA ALA A 75 -5.50 0.06 15.28
C ALA A 75 -6.96 -0.16 15.70
N GLY A 76 -7.40 -1.42 15.63
CA GLY A 76 -8.73 -1.81 16.07
C GLY A 76 -9.86 -1.53 15.07
N THR A 77 -9.56 -1.03 13.87
CA THR A 77 -10.58 -0.72 12.87
C THR A 77 -10.81 -1.84 11.86
N ASN A 78 -9.91 -2.81 11.81
CA ASN A 78 -10.04 -3.95 10.89
C ASN A 78 -9.73 -5.26 11.59
N VAL A 79 -10.36 -6.33 11.12
CA VAL A 79 -10.15 -7.68 11.67
C VAL A 79 -9.15 -8.44 10.80
N LYS A 80 -8.63 -9.54 11.34
CA LYS A 80 -7.59 -10.36 10.71
C LYS A 80 -7.97 -10.81 9.29
N ALA A 81 -9.22 -11.21 9.08
CA ALA A 81 -9.66 -11.68 7.77
C ALA A 81 -9.64 -10.56 6.72
N GLU A 82 -10.00 -9.35 7.11
CA GLU A 82 -9.96 -8.18 6.22
C GLU A 82 -8.52 -7.84 5.82
N THR A 83 -7.62 -7.87 6.80
CA THR A 83 -6.19 -7.62 6.57
C THR A 83 -5.59 -8.66 5.62
N ALA A 84 -5.90 -9.95 5.85
CA ALA A 84 -5.41 -11.03 4.98
C ALA A 84 -5.94 -10.88 3.55
N ALA A 85 -7.22 -10.52 3.39
CA ALA A 85 -7.82 -10.30 2.09
C ALA A 85 -7.16 -9.11 1.35
N PHE A 86 -6.88 -8.04 2.07
CA PHE A 86 -6.18 -6.89 1.49
C PHE A 86 -4.77 -7.27 1.01
N ILE A 87 -4.02 -7.99 1.83
CA ILE A 87 -2.65 -8.44 1.48
C ILE A 87 -2.69 -9.29 0.21
N ARG A 88 -3.64 -10.23 0.12
CA ARG A 88 -3.76 -11.07 -1.07
C ARG A 88 -4.13 -10.26 -2.30
N ALA A 89 -5.12 -9.39 -2.19
CA ALA A 89 -5.58 -8.57 -3.31
C ALA A 89 -4.51 -7.57 -3.76
N ALA A 90 -3.76 -7.01 -2.83
CA ALA A 90 -2.67 -6.08 -3.15
C ALA A 90 -1.54 -6.79 -3.90
N PHE A 91 -1.15 -7.98 -3.46
CA PHE A 91 -0.13 -8.76 -4.17
C PHE A 91 -0.59 -9.10 -5.59
N ASP A 92 -1.79 -9.62 -5.73
CA ASP A 92 -2.33 -10.00 -7.05
C ASP A 92 -2.47 -8.81 -7.98
N GLY A 93 -2.96 -7.69 -7.48
CA GLY A 93 -3.13 -6.46 -8.26
C GLY A 93 -1.80 -5.86 -8.71
N MET A 94 -0.81 -5.86 -7.83
CA MET A 94 0.53 -5.38 -8.18
C MET A 94 1.18 -6.29 -9.24
N GLN A 95 1.01 -7.60 -9.12
CA GLN A 95 1.50 -8.54 -10.13
C GLN A 95 0.83 -8.32 -11.48
N ASP A 96 -0.47 -8.02 -11.50
CA ASP A 96 -1.17 -7.69 -12.74
C ASP A 96 -0.59 -6.45 -13.42
N LEU A 97 -0.19 -5.44 -12.63
CA LEU A 97 0.37 -4.20 -13.16
C LEU A 97 1.85 -4.32 -13.53
N LEU A 98 2.63 -5.02 -12.72
CA LEU A 98 4.09 -5.06 -12.86
C LEU A 98 4.59 -6.24 -13.71
N GLY A 99 3.72 -7.22 -14.01
CA GLY A 99 4.14 -8.49 -14.59
C GLY A 99 4.68 -9.42 -13.52
N PRO A 100 5.46 -10.45 -13.89
CA PRO A 100 5.96 -11.41 -12.90
C PRO A 100 6.75 -10.73 -11.79
N VAL A 101 6.33 -10.97 -10.54
CA VAL A 101 7.00 -10.40 -9.37
C VAL A 101 7.68 -11.51 -8.56
N ARG A 102 8.72 -11.13 -7.83
CA ARG A 102 9.28 -12.03 -6.83
C ARG A 102 8.24 -12.26 -5.74
N GLU A 103 8.16 -13.50 -5.26
CA GLU A 103 7.26 -13.84 -4.14
C GLU A 103 7.58 -13.00 -2.90
N GLU A 104 8.84 -12.63 -2.72
CA GLU A 104 9.32 -11.77 -1.64
C GLU A 104 9.05 -10.30 -1.93
N SER A 105 7.86 -10.00 -2.39
CA SER A 105 7.31 -8.66 -2.49
C SER A 105 6.30 -8.50 -1.36
N TYR A 106 6.43 -7.45 -0.57
CA TYR A 106 5.78 -7.35 0.72
C TYR A 106 4.61 -6.40 0.71
N VAL A 107 3.57 -6.78 1.43
CA VAL A 107 2.46 -5.89 1.80
C VAL A 107 2.42 -5.86 3.32
N LEU A 108 2.59 -4.68 3.91
CA LEU A 108 2.56 -4.48 5.35
C LEU A 108 1.36 -3.63 5.73
N VAL A 109 0.46 -4.18 6.53
CA VAL A 109 -0.62 -3.42 7.15
C VAL A 109 -0.14 -3.01 8.54
N GLN A 110 0.11 -1.73 8.73
CA GLN A 110 0.65 -1.17 9.94
C GLN A 110 -0.47 -0.53 10.74
N ALA A 111 -0.91 -1.19 11.81
CA ALA A 111 -1.96 -0.70 12.68
C ALA A 111 -1.35 0.20 13.76
N VAL A 112 -1.76 1.47 13.80
CA VAL A 112 -1.20 2.48 14.67
C VAL A 112 -2.28 3.05 15.58
N ASP A 113 -1.93 3.32 16.83
CA ASP A 113 -2.84 3.95 17.78
C ASP A 113 -3.37 5.26 17.19
N GLY A 114 -4.69 5.43 17.23
CA GLY A 114 -5.35 6.62 16.71
C GLY A 114 -4.93 7.93 17.36
N ASP A 115 -4.35 7.88 18.56
CA ASP A 115 -3.79 9.05 19.23
C ASP A 115 -2.38 9.40 18.72
N ALA A 116 -1.75 8.50 17.99
CA ALA A 116 -0.35 8.61 17.59
C ALA A 116 -0.15 9.06 16.15
N TYR A 117 -1.21 9.22 15.36
CA TYR A 117 -1.11 9.73 14.01
C TYR A 117 -2.41 10.42 13.60
N GLY A 118 -2.30 11.23 12.57
CA GLY A 118 -3.44 11.98 12.05
C GLY A 118 -3.08 12.72 10.77
N TYR A 119 -4.04 13.43 10.25
CA TYR A 119 -3.83 14.29 9.09
C TYR A 119 -4.58 15.61 9.31
N GLY A 120 -4.19 16.64 8.57
CA GLY A 120 -4.78 17.97 8.73
C GLY A 120 -4.53 18.57 10.12
N GLY A 121 -3.47 18.10 10.81
CA GLY A 121 -3.12 18.59 12.14
C GLY A 121 -3.95 17.99 13.26
N ARG A 122 -4.79 17.00 13.00
CA ARG A 122 -5.66 16.39 14.00
C ARG A 122 -5.44 14.88 14.06
N THR A 123 -5.50 14.33 15.27
CA THR A 123 -5.35 12.88 15.47
C THR A 123 -6.54 12.14 14.89
N GLN A 124 -6.34 10.87 14.56
CA GLN A 124 -7.43 10.00 14.11
C GLN A 124 -8.48 9.82 15.19
N SER A 125 -8.05 9.73 16.45
CA SER A 125 -8.97 9.63 17.58
C SER A 125 -9.88 10.86 17.68
N ALA A 126 -9.34 12.05 17.50
CA ALA A 126 -10.13 13.30 17.52
C ALA A 126 -11.12 13.33 16.36
N ARG A 127 -10.73 12.91 15.17
CA ARG A 127 -11.63 12.87 14.02
C ARG A 127 -12.76 11.85 14.19
N SER A 128 -12.45 10.70 14.74
CA SER A 128 -13.42 9.65 15.02
C SER A 128 -14.45 10.12 16.06
N ALA A 129 -14.00 10.79 17.12
CA ALA A 129 -14.88 11.35 18.13
C ALA A 129 -15.83 12.39 17.54
N GLU A 130 -15.36 13.26 16.65
CA GLU A 130 -16.22 14.23 15.96
C GLU A 130 -17.26 13.56 15.08
N ALA A 131 -16.85 12.54 14.32
CA ALA A 131 -17.76 11.81 13.46
C ALA A 131 -18.88 11.15 14.27
N ASN A 132 -18.56 10.65 15.47
CA ASN A 132 -19.55 10.01 16.36
C ASN A 132 -20.46 11.01 17.05
N LEU A 133 -20.05 12.27 17.16
CA LEU A 133 -20.87 13.33 17.75
C LEU A 133 -21.82 13.97 16.73
N GLY A 134 -21.48 13.87 15.48
CA GLY A 134 -22.29 14.38 14.39
C GLY A 134 -23.36 13.40 13.95
#